data_6a9fe0f76d54ba049b7ff2a160894ce4
#
_entry.id   6a9fe0f76d54ba049b7ff2a160894ce4
#
_cell.length_a   1.000
_cell.length_b   1.000
_cell.length_c   1.000
_cell.angle_alpha   90.00
_cell.angle_beta   90.00
_cell.angle_gamma   90.00
#
_symmetry.space_group_name_H-M   'P 1'
#
loop_
_entity.id
_entity.type
_entity.pdbx_description
1 polymer ?
#
loop_
_entity_poly.entity_id
_entity_poly.type
_entity_poly.pdbx_seq_one_letter_code
_entity_poly.pdbx_strand_id
1 'polypeptide(L)'
;MRADVRVEAGKIAEIGELSVQAGEEVRDAAGLFVLPGFVDIHIHAYAGADCMRGEADVRRMSEGLLKTGVAAFVPTTMSAYPEETNRALLGIQAVKDHPCEHGAAVLGAHMEAPFLCPKYKGAQLEECLCLPTVEAYENMTHGVDCVRMMTLAPELPGALDMVAYLKAHGVVT
;
A
#
# COMPACT_ATOMS: atom_id res chain seq x y z
N MET A 1 -7.47 27.28 -12.16
CA MET A 1 -8.73 27.98 -11.79
C MET A 1 -8.57 28.46 -10.35
N ARG A 2 -9.01 29.68 -10.02
CA ARG A 2 -9.19 30.11 -8.62
C ARG A 2 -10.61 29.74 -8.24
N ALA A 3 -10.77 29.02 -7.15
CA ALA A 3 -12.09 28.59 -6.67
C ALA A 3 -11.98 28.16 -5.21
N ASP A 4 -13.11 28.20 -4.52
CA ASP A 4 -13.28 27.59 -3.21
C ASP A 4 -13.70 26.12 -3.39
N VAL A 5 -13.41 25.29 -2.40
CA VAL A 5 -13.80 23.87 -2.38
C VAL A 5 -14.53 23.59 -1.06
N ARG A 6 -15.77 23.16 -1.15
CA ARG A 6 -16.54 22.68 0.01
C ARG A 6 -16.40 21.16 0.10
N VAL A 7 -16.11 20.67 1.30
CA VAL A 7 -16.03 19.25 1.60
C VAL A 7 -17.09 18.88 2.62
N GLU A 8 -17.92 17.89 2.31
CA GLU A 8 -18.95 17.36 3.19
C GLU A 8 -18.82 15.84 3.30
N ALA A 9 -18.84 15.30 4.50
CA ALA A 9 -18.71 13.87 4.76
C ALA A 9 -17.52 13.22 4.02
N GLY A 10 -16.36 13.91 3.97
CA GLY A 10 -15.13 13.43 3.34
C GLY A 10 -15.14 13.45 1.80
N LYS A 11 -16.10 14.12 1.18
CA LYS A 11 -16.23 14.24 -0.28
C LYS A 11 -16.29 15.69 -0.71
N ILE A 12 -15.79 15.99 -1.90
CA ILE A 12 -15.97 17.30 -2.53
C ILE A 12 -17.46 17.45 -2.88
N ALA A 13 -18.14 18.38 -2.22
CA ALA A 13 -19.55 18.68 -2.44
C ALA A 13 -19.72 19.78 -3.50
N GLU A 14 -18.86 20.81 -3.48
CA GLU A 14 -19.02 21.98 -4.37
C GLU A 14 -17.64 22.59 -4.68
N ILE A 15 -17.51 23.14 -5.89
CA ILE A 15 -16.33 23.90 -6.33
C ILE A 15 -16.83 25.17 -7.03
N GLY A 16 -16.40 26.35 -6.58
CA GLY A 16 -16.80 27.63 -7.16
C GLY A 16 -16.43 28.82 -6.30
N GLU A 17 -17.14 29.95 -6.49
CA GLU A 17 -17.13 31.07 -5.55
C GLU A 17 -18.20 30.79 -4.49
N LEU A 18 -17.77 30.40 -3.29
CA LEU A 18 -18.67 29.93 -2.25
C LEU A 18 -18.75 30.93 -1.10
N SER A 19 -19.96 31.05 -0.52
CA SER A 19 -20.16 31.78 0.73
C SER A 19 -20.06 30.82 1.91
N VAL A 20 -19.32 31.22 2.94
CA VAL A 20 -19.20 30.45 4.19
C VAL A 20 -20.59 30.30 4.84
N GLN A 21 -20.94 29.09 5.21
CA GLN A 21 -22.18 28.79 5.93
C GLN A 21 -21.95 28.74 7.42
N ALA A 22 -23.00 28.90 8.19
CA ALA A 22 -22.92 28.86 9.65
C ALA A 22 -22.44 27.49 10.14
N GLY A 23 -21.34 27.47 10.91
CA GLY A 23 -20.76 26.25 11.47
C GLY A 23 -19.70 25.57 10.59
N GLU A 24 -19.39 26.08 9.39
CA GLU A 24 -18.31 25.58 8.57
C GLU A 24 -16.93 25.98 9.14
N GLU A 25 -16.01 25.02 9.16
CA GLU A 25 -14.58 25.31 9.35
C GLU A 25 -13.99 25.79 8.03
N VAL A 26 -13.35 26.96 8.05
CA VAL A 26 -12.71 27.53 6.86
C VAL A 26 -11.21 27.42 6.98
N ARG A 27 -10.56 26.93 5.93
CA ARG A 27 -9.10 26.92 5.79
C ARG A 27 -8.70 27.81 4.62
N ASP A 28 -7.97 28.88 4.90
CA ASP A 28 -7.43 29.76 3.85
C ASP A 28 -6.32 29.03 3.08
N ALA A 29 -6.56 28.81 1.79
CA ALA A 29 -5.60 28.25 0.85
C ALA A 29 -5.14 29.28 -0.20
N ALA A 30 -5.26 30.58 0.08
CA ALA A 30 -4.84 31.65 -0.84
C ALA A 30 -3.35 31.49 -1.22
N GLY A 31 -3.08 31.45 -2.53
CA GLY A 31 -1.72 31.24 -3.06
C GLY A 31 -1.23 29.79 -3.07
N LEU A 32 -2.04 28.84 -2.65
CA LEU A 32 -1.74 27.41 -2.67
C LEU A 32 -2.47 26.70 -3.82
N PHE A 33 -1.99 25.49 -4.13
CA PHE A 33 -2.67 24.58 -5.02
C PHE A 33 -3.40 23.50 -4.18
N VAL A 34 -4.67 23.27 -4.48
CA VAL A 34 -5.42 22.12 -3.98
C VAL A 34 -5.35 21.02 -5.03
N LEU A 35 -4.74 19.91 -4.70
CA LEU A 35 -4.52 18.77 -5.58
C LEU A 35 -5.02 17.49 -4.90
N PRO A 36 -5.37 16.44 -5.69
CA PRO A 36 -5.52 15.10 -5.13
C PRO A 36 -4.23 14.68 -4.43
N GLY A 37 -4.34 13.99 -3.28
CA GLY A 37 -3.20 13.40 -2.61
C GLY A 37 -2.55 12.32 -3.48
N PHE A 38 -1.25 12.12 -3.34
CA PHE A 38 -0.53 11.07 -4.05
C PHE A 38 -0.94 9.69 -3.55
N VAL A 39 -0.89 8.70 -4.46
CA VAL A 39 -1.02 7.29 -4.13
C VAL A 39 0.32 6.62 -4.43
N ASP A 40 0.97 6.09 -3.40
CA ASP A 40 2.25 5.39 -3.53
C ASP A 40 1.99 3.88 -3.55
N ILE A 41 2.27 3.23 -4.67
CA ILE A 41 1.99 1.81 -4.87
C ILE A 41 3.20 0.90 -4.63
N HIS A 42 4.38 1.46 -4.30
CA HIS A 42 5.60 0.69 -4.06
C HIS A 42 6.52 1.40 -3.06
N ILE A 43 6.44 1.03 -1.81
CA ILE A 43 7.26 1.59 -0.74
C ILE A 43 7.54 0.55 0.35
N HIS A 44 8.82 0.32 0.67
CA HIS A 44 9.24 -0.63 1.71
C HIS A 44 9.33 0.01 3.09
N ALA A 45 9.85 1.22 3.12
CA ALA A 45 10.16 1.91 4.38
C ALA A 45 10.02 3.42 4.22
N TYR A 46 9.74 4.12 5.33
CA TYR A 46 9.72 5.57 5.40
C TYR A 46 10.16 6.07 6.78
N ALA A 47 11.05 7.07 6.81
CA ALA A 47 11.51 7.73 8.05
C ALA A 47 11.98 6.75 9.15
N GLY A 48 12.69 5.67 8.75
CA GLY A 48 13.22 4.66 9.66
C GLY A 48 12.21 3.59 10.10
N ALA A 49 10.95 3.68 9.67
CA ALA A 49 9.97 2.61 9.80
C ALA A 49 10.00 1.71 8.54
N ASP A 50 9.80 0.40 8.71
CA ASP A 50 9.88 -0.61 7.66
C ASP A 50 8.69 -1.57 7.80
N CYS A 51 7.89 -1.75 6.75
CA CYS A 51 6.69 -2.57 6.79
C CYS A 51 6.96 -4.04 7.17
N MET A 52 8.17 -4.55 6.92
CA MET A 52 8.57 -5.90 7.34
C MET A 52 8.63 -6.08 8.86
N ARG A 53 8.67 -4.98 9.63
CA ARG A 53 8.67 -5.02 11.11
C ARG A 53 7.29 -5.09 11.73
N GLY A 54 6.22 -5.00 10.92
CA GLY A 54 4.84 -5.20 11.33
C GLY A 54 4.08 -3.92 11.66
N GLU A 55 2.98 -4.05 12.38
CA GLU A 55 1.94 -3.03 12.56
C GLU A 55 2.46 -1.66 13.01
N ALA A 56 3.29 -1.63 14.05
CA ALA A 56 3.77 -0.38 14.63
C ALA A 56 4.55 0.47 13.61
N ASP A 57 5.36 -0.17 12.76
CA ASP A 57 6.13 0.52 11.73
C ASP A 57 5.22 0.95 10.57
N VAL A 58 4.24 0.14 10.16
CA VAL A 58 3.25 0.52 9.14
C VAL A 58 2.43 1.74 9.59
N ARG A 59 2.05 1.83 10.87
CA ARG A 59 1.39 3.03 11.45
C ARG A 59 2.28 4.26 11.35
N ARG A 60 3.55 4.15 11.72
CA ARG A 60 4.53 5.26 11.61
C ARG A 60 4.74 5.69 10.15
N MET A 61 4.78 4.75 9.20
CA MET A 61 4.82 5.05 7.77
C MET A 61 3.57 5.84 7.35
N SER A 62 2.38 5.37 7.73
CA SER A 62 1.09 6.02 7.43
C SER A 62 1.06 7.48 7.90
N GLU A 63 1.39 7.73 9.17
CA GLU A 63 1.42 9.07 9.76
C GLU A 63 2.49 9.99 9.14
N GLY A 64 3.65 9.41 8.81
CA GLY A 64 4.74 10.14 8.19
C GLY A 64 4.47 10.52 6.75
N LEU A 65 3.96 9.59 5.96
CA LEU A 65 3.67 9.78 4.53
C LEU A 65 2.60 10.84 4.28
N LEU A 66 1.57 10.93 5.13
CA LEU A 66 0.55 11.96 5.01
C LEU A 66 1.14 13.37 5.00
N LYS A 67 2.21 13.61 5.77
CA LYS A 67 2.91 14.91 5.85
C LYS A 67 3.66 15.28 4.56
N THR A 68 3.85 14.32 3.65
CA THR A 68 4.49 14.54 2.34
C THR A 68 3.49 14.69 1.20
N GLY A 69 2.18 14.66 1.50
CA GLY A 69 1.12 14.73 0.50
C GLY A 69 0.70 13.37 -0.06
N VAL A 70 1.22 12.26 0.47
CA VAL A 70 0.73 10.91 0.14
C VAL A 70 -0.53 10.66 0.94
N ALA A 71 -1.67 10.54 0.26
CA ALA A 71 -2.97 10.27 0.87
C ALA A 71 -3.25 8.78 1.08
N ALA A 72 -2.63 7.94 0.24
CA ALA A 72 -2.79 6.49 0.32
C ALA A 72 -1.51 5.78 -0.17
N PHE A 73 -1.26 4.58 0.32
CA PHE A 73 -0.08 3.80 -0.08
C PHE A 73 -0.31 2.29 0.03
N VAL A 74 0.56 1.56 -0.64
CA VAL A 74 0.59 0.10 -0.63
C VAL A 74 1.96 -0.33 -0.08
N PRO A 75 2.10 -0.63 1.23
CA PRO A 75 3.33 -1.13 1.80
C PRO A 75 3.82 -2.36 1.04
N THR A 76 5.10 -2.36 0.69
CA THR A 76 5.70 -3.38 -0.19
C THR A 76 6.66 -4.26 0.61
N THR A 77 6.39 -5.57 0.62
CA THR A 77 7.27 -6.53 1.32
C THR A 77 8.58 -6.73 0.58
N MET A 78 9.57 -7.25 1.29
CA MET A 78 10.84 -7.74 0.73
C MET A 78 10.89 -9.27 0.79
N SER A 79 11.86 -9.87 0.10
CA SER A 79 12.15 -11.29 0.25
C SER A 79 12.49 -11.64 1.70
N ALA A 80 11.76 -12.57 2.27
CA ALA A 80 11.92 -13.08 3.63
C ALA A 80 11.42 -14.52 3.69
N TYR A 81 11.65 -15.20 4.82
CA TYR A 81 11.06 -16.51 5.05
C TYR A 81 9.53 -16.40 5.18
N PRO A 82 8.77 -17.46 4.87
CA PRO A 82 7.30 -17.42 4.83
C PRO A 82 6.66 -16.83 6.10
N GLU A 83 7.15 -17.19 7.27
CA GLU A 83 6.62 -16.73 8.56
C GLU A 83 6.87 -15.22 8.78
N GLU A 84 8.00 -14.71 8.29
CA GLU A 84 8.33 -13.30 8.39
C GLU A 84 7.48 -12.48 7.42
N THR A 85 7.28 -12.99 6.21
CA THR A 85 6.38 -12.38 5.21
C THR A 85 4.94 -12.36 5.75
N ASN A 86 4.46 -13.48 6.29
CA ASN A 86 3.12 -13.55 6.88
C ASN A 86 2.95 -12.55 8.03
N ARG A 87 3.93 -12.44 8.94
CA ARG A 87 3.90 -11.47 10.05
C ARG A 87 3.84 -10.03 9.53
N ALA A 88 4.60 -9.70 8.49
CA ALA A 88 4.55 -8.37 7.86
C ALA A 88 3.16 -8.09 7.26
N LEU A 89 2.59 -9.05 6.54
CA LEU A 89 1.26 -8.94 5.93
C LEU A 89 0.16 -8.79 6.99
N LEU A 90 0.23 -9.53 8.10
CA LEU A 90 -0.69 -9.36 9.23
C LEU A 90 -0.60 -7.96 9.84
N GLY A 91 0.61 -7.40 9.94
CA GLY A 91 0.81 -6.02 10.39
C GLY A 91 0.20 -4.99 9.43
N ILE A 92 0.34 -5.19 8.11
CA ILE A 92 -0.28 -4.34 7.08
C ILE A 92 -1.81 -4.47 7.14
N GLN A 93 -2.32 -5.69 7.27
CA GLN A 93 -3.75 -5.97 7.44
C GLN A 93 -4.34 -5.22 8.63
N ALA A 94 -3.68 -5.27 9.79
CA ALA A 94 -4.14 -4.62 10.99
C ALA A 94 -4.29 -3.09 10.81
N VAL A 95 -3.35 -2.45 10.12
CA VAL A 95 -3.44 -0.99 9.86
C VAL A 95 -4.49 -0.67 8.79
N LYS A 96 -4.65 -1.54 7.78
CA LYS A 96 -5.72 -1.40 6.77
C LYS A 96 -7.10 -1.46 7.43
N ASP A 97 -7.31 -2.40 8.36
CA ASP A 97 -8.62 -2.62 9.01
C ASP A 97 -8.89 -1.61 10.12
N HIS A 98 -7.84 -1.08 10.75
CA HIS A 98 -7.90 -0.05 11.79
C HIS A 98 -7.00 1.14 11.43
N PRO A 99 -7.41 2.00 10.47
CA PRO A 99 -6.59 3.11 9.96
C PRO A 99 -6.18 4.09 11.05
N CYS A 100 -5.04 4.75 10.83
CA CYS A 100 -4.62 5.89 11.64
C CYS A 100 -5.55 7.08 11.36
N GLU A 101 -6.01 7.76 12.40
CA GLU A 101 -6.86 8.95 12.29
C GLU A 101 -6.19 10.06 11.46
N HIS A 102 -4.88 10.23 11.63
CA HIS A 102 -4.06 11.24 10.94
C HIS A 102 -2.94 10.58 10.14
N GLY A 103 -3.30 9.63 9.26
CA GLY A 103 -2.35 8.89 8.42
C GLY A 103 -2.81 8.72 6.98
N ALA A 104 -1.87 8.42 6.10
CA ALA A 104 -2.16 7.97 4.75
C ALA A 104 -2.88 6.61 4.79
N ALA A 105 -3.90 6.42 3.97
CA ALA A 105 -4.68 5.18 3.95
C ALA A 105 -3.83 4.01 3.42
N VAL A 106 -3.84 2.88 4.14
CA VAL A 106 -3.27 1.61 3.65
C VAL A 106 -4.29 0.93 2.74
N LEU A 107 -4.00 0.84 1.44
CA LEU A 107 -4.92 0.25 0.46
C LEU A 107 -4.85 -1.29 0.42
N GLY A 108 -3.80 -1.85 0.96
CA GLY A 108 -3.47 -3.27 0.98
C GLY A 108 -1.98 -3.47 0.96
N ALA A 109 -1.52 -4.69 0.68
CA ALA A 109 -0.12 -5.04 0.58
C ALA A 109 0.30 -5.26 -0.89
N HIS A 110 1.53 -4.87 -1.20
CA HIS A 110 2.23 -5.29 -2.40
C HIS A 110 3.28 -6.32 -2.00
N MET A 111 3.14 -7.55 -2.47
CA MET A 111 4.17 -8.56 -2.30
C MET A 111 5.21 -8.44 -3.41
N GLU A 112 6.41 -7.96 -3.08
CA GLU A 112 7.58 -8.08 -3.94
C GLU A 112 8.41 -9.27 -3.46
N ALA A 113 8.68 -10.24 -4.33
CA ALA A 113 9.22 -11.56 -3.98
C ALA A 113 8.15 -12.47 -3.29
N PRO A 114 8.42 -13.78 -3.16
CA PRO A 114 9.69 -14.48 -3.46
C PRO A 114 9.81 -14.99 -4.91
N PHE A 115 8.83 -14.76 -5.78
CA PHE A 115 8.75 -15.36 -7.11
C PHE A 115 9.56 -14.55 -8.14
N LEU A 116 10.84 -14.33 -7.86
CA LEU A 116 11.75 -13.55 -8.70
C LEU A 116 12.86 -14.43 -9.29
N CYS A 117 13.33 -14.03 -10.48
CA CYS A 117 14.46 -14.68 -11.12
C CYS A 117 15.76 -14.35 -10.35
N PRO A 118 16.53 -15.33 -9.86
CA PRO A 118 17.77 -15.08 -9.11
C PRO A 118 18.76 -14.18 -9.84
N LYS A 119 18.81 -14.30 -11.17
CA LYS A 119 19.70 -13.47 -12.01
C LYS A 119 19.35 -11.98 -11.98
N TYR A 120 18.08 -11.63 -11.75
CA TYR A 120 17.56 -10.26 -11.84
C TYR A 120 16.93 -9.78 -10.54
N LYS A 121 17.16 -10.47 -9.43
CA LYS A 121 16.54 -10.22 -8.13
C LYS A 121 16.85 -8.87 -7.49
N GLY A 122 17.88 -8.17 -7.96
CA GLY A 122 18.32 -6.93 -7.32
C GLY A 122 18.79 -7.15 -5.86
N ALA A 123 18.25 -6.39 -4.96
CA ALA A 123 18.58 -6.44 -3.52
C ALA A 123 17.89 -7.58 -2.76
N GLN A 124 17.00 -8.35 -3.41
CA GLN A 124 16.26 -9.42 -2.75
C GLN A 124 17.18 -10.58 -2.32
N LEU A 125 16.87 -11.22 -1.19
CA LEU A 125 17.63 -12.35 -0.64
C LEU A 125 17.39 -13.61 -1.47
N GLU A 126 18.46 -14.17 -2.04
CA GLU A 126 18.36 -15.30 -2.97
C GLU A 126 17.85 -16.57 -2.30
N GLU A 127 18.25 -16.82 -1.06
CA GLU A 127 17.82 -17.97 -0.26
C GLU A 127 16.31 -17.98 0.06
N CYS A 128 15.66 -16.83 -0.05
CA CYS A 128 14.21 -16.71 0.15
C CYS A 128 13.41 -16.80 -1.14
N LEU A 129 14.08 -16.88 -2.31
CA LEU A 129 13.38 -16.99 -3.59
C LEU A 129 12.92 -18.43 -3.85
N CYS A 130 11.76 -18.57 -4.46
CA CYS A 130 11.22 -19.88 -4.84
C CYS A 130 10.40 -19.78 -6.14
N LEU A 131 10.01 -20.92 -6.65
CA LEU A 131 9.11 -20.98 -7.82
C LEU A 131 7.69 -20.54 -7.43
N PRO A 132 6.97 -19.87 -8.35
CA PRO A 132 5.61 -19.42 -8.13
C PRO A 132 4.64 -20.60 -8.11
N THR A 133 4.23 -21.02 -6.91
CA THR A 133 3.23 -22.05 -6.68
C THR A 133 2.13 -21.51 -5.75
N VAL A 134 0.91 -22.00 -5.92
CA VAL A 134 -0.23 -21.62 -5.06
C VAL A 134 0.07 -21.97 -3.61
N GLU A 135 0.66 -23.14 -3.34
CA GLU A 135 1.06 -23.58 -2.01
C GLU A 135 2.02 -22.60 -1.34
N ALA A 136 3.07 -22.15 -2.05
CA ALA A 136 4.02 -21.19 -1.52
C ALA A 136 3.36 -19.82 -1.23
N TYR A 137 2.45 -19.37 -2.10
CA TYR A 137 1.69 -18.15 -1.89
C TYR A 137 0.77 -18.26 -0.67
N GLU A 138 -0.01 -19.34 -0.56
CA GLU A 138 -0.95 -19.55 0.55
C GLU A 138 -0.22 -19.70 1.88
N ASN A 139 0.96 -20.32 1.91
CA ASN A 139 1.81 -20.39 3.09
C ASN A 139 2.20 -19.02 3.65
N MET A 140 2.44 -18.05 2.79
CA MET A 140 2.80 -16.68 3.19
C MET A 140 1.58 -15.83 3.53
N THR A 141 0.42 -16.12 2.93
CA THR A 141 -0.78 -15.28 3.02
C THR A 141 -1.88 -15.84 3.90
N HIS A 142 -1.62 -16.94 4.64
CA HIS A 142 -2.63 -17.54 5.50
C HIS A 142 -3.13 -16.53 6.56
N GLY A 143 -4.45 -16.42 6.70
CA GLY A 143 -5.10 -15.49 7.61
C GLY A 143 -5.08 -14.02 7.16
N VAL A 144 -4.71 -13.74 5.89
CA VAL A 144 -4.59 -12.40 5.33
C VAL A 144 -5.42 -12.26 4.06
N ASP A 145 -6.12 -11.15 3.91
CA ASP A 145 -6.85 -10.79 2.69
C ASP A 145 -6.44 -9.44 2.07
N CYS A 146 -5.37 -8.83 2.60
CA CYS A 146 -4.96 -7.49 2.22
C CYS A 146 -4.05 -7.42 0.98
N VAL A 147 -3.58 -8.54 0.44
CA VAL A 147 -2.72 -8.52 -0.76
C VAL A 147 -3.50 -7.97 -1.95
N ARG A 148 -2.97 -6.92 -2.58
CA ARG A 148 -3.57 -6.25 -3.75
C ARG A 148 -2.69 -6.28 -4.98
N MET A 149 -1.38 -6.40 -4.78
CA MET A 149 -0.40 -6.43 -5.85
C MET A 149 0.65 -7.50 -5.57
N MET A 150 1.21 -8.08 -6.62
CA MET A 150 2.35 -8.98 -6.53
C MET A 150 3.29 -8.76 -7.70
N THR A 151 4.57 -8.54 -7.41
CA THR A 151 5.64 -8.57 -8.42
C THR A 151 6.21 -9.98 -8.51
N LEU A 152 6.21 -10.53 -9.71
CA LEU A 152 6.80 -11.84 -10.00
C LEU A 152 7.53 -11.83 -11.36
N ALA A 153 8.47 -12.77 -11.53
CA ALA A 153 9.20 -12.98 -12.78
C ALA A 153 8.39 -13.91 -13.71
N PRO A 154 7.81 -13.41 -14.81
CA PRO A 154 6.89 -14.19 -15.66
C PRO A 154 7.58 -15.32 -16.42
N GLU A 155 8.91 -15.29 -16.51
CA GLU A 155 9.71 -16.35 -17.16
C GLU A 155 9.92 -17.59 -16.29
N LEU A 156 9.58 -17.55 -15.00
CA LEU A 156 9.72 -18.70 -14.11
C LEU A 156 8.70 -19.80 -14.43
N PRO A 157 9.08 -21.07 -14.27
CA PRO A 157 8.14 -22.16 -14.35
C PRO A 157 6.96 -21.97 -13.37
N GLY A 158 5.72 -22.07 -13.86
CA GLY A 158 4.50 -21.90 -13.08
C GLY A 158 4.02 -20.43 -12.95
N ALA A 159 4.80 -19.45 -13.43
CA ALA A 159 4.45 -18.04 -13.29
C ALA A 159 3.13 -17.66 -13.93
N LEU A 160 2.84 -18.14 -15.12
CA LEU A 160 1.57 -17.82 -15.81
C LEU A 160 0.35 -18.41 -15.11
N ASP A 161 0.48 -19.61 -14.54
CA ASP A 161 -0.58 -20.21 -13.72
C ASP A 161 -0.80 -19.41 -12.43
N MET A 162 0.28 -18.93 -11.80
CA MET A 162 0.19 -18.05 -10.65
C MET A 162 -0.46 -16.70 -11.00
N VAL A 163 -0.13 -16.08 -12.15
CA VAL A 163 -0.79 -14.86 -12.63
C VAL A 163 -2.30 -15.09 -12.80
N ALA A 164 -2.69 -16.22 -13.39
CA ALA A 164 -4.11 -16.55 -13.54
C ALA A 164 -4.81 -16.73 -12.17
N TYR A 165 -4.14 -17.41 -11.24
CA TYR A 165 -4.62 -17.58 -9.87
C TYR A 165 -4.80 -16.25 -9.16
N LEU A 166 -3.77 -15.40 -9.14
CA LEU A 166 -3.78 -14.08 -8.49
C LEU A 166 -4.87 -13.17 -9.07
N LYS A 167 -5.00 -13.14 -10.39
CA LYS A 167 -6.06 -12.39 -11.08
C LYS A 167 -7.46 -12.85 -10.66
N ALA A 168 -7.68 -14.15 -10.53
CA ALA A 168 -8.97 -14.69 -10.07
C ALA A 168 -9.29 -14.31 -8.63
N HIS A 169 -8.27 -13.98 -7.81
CA HIS A 169 -8.39 -13.51 -6.43
C HIS A 169 -8.30 -11.98 -6.28
N GLY A 170 -8.35 -11.24 -7.39
CA GLY A 170 -8.34 -9.77 -7.37
C GLY A 170 -6.99 -9.13 -7.04
N VAL A 171 -5.89 -9.88 -7.21
CA VAL A 171 -4.51 -9.40 -7.04
C VAL A 171 -3.96 -8.98 -8.40
N VAL A 172 -3.42 -7.76 -8.49
CA VAL A 172 -2.76 -7.24 -9.69
C VAL A 172 -1.33 -7.77 -9.76
N THR A 173 -0.86 -8.14 -10.95
CA THR A 173 0.51 -8.63 -11.21
C THR A 173 1.21 -7.78 -12.24
#